data_4307c93536711550487b8671cace7cc3
#
_entry.id   4307c93536711550487b8671cace7cc3
#
_cell.length_a   1.000
_cell.length_b   1.000
_cell.length_c   1.000
_cell.angle_alpha   90.00
_cell.angle_beta   90.00
_cell.angle_gamma   90.00
#
_symmetry.space_group_name_H-M   'P 1'
#
loop_
_entity.id
_entity.type
_entity.pdbx_description
1 polymer ?
#
loop_
_entity_poly.entity_id
_entity_poly.type
_entity_poly.pdbx_seq_one_letter_code
_entity_poly.pdbx_strand_id
1 'polypeptide(L)'
;TYEVLEALEEVGDGGPDADAEAYGHLEEELGDLLFQIVFHTALATEAGAFDLADVARGVHEKLVHRHPHVFGTVEVDGADDVVANWEAIKKAEKGRDSVFDGIPSHLPALLYALKVHKKADGVAPSLTAALPTPLAAVQAAQAGPDDDSVGALLLAAVALAREADVDPETALRGAAARLRDRARAIETGPPPP
;
A
#
# COMPACT_ATOMS: atom_id res chain seq x y z
N THR A 1 11.81 2.08 -1.68
CA THR A 1 10.33 2.26 -1.73
C THR A 1 9.71 2.36 -0.34
N TYR A 2 10.15 1.54 0.63
CA TYR A 2 9.69 1.65 2.04
C TYR A 2 10.35 2.82 2.74
N GLU A 3 11.60 3.11 2.45
CA GLU A 3 12.35 4.28 2.88
C GLU A 3 11.63 5.58 2.45
N VAL A 4 11.20 5.65 1.19
CA VAL A 4 10.35 6.78 0.73
C VAL A 4 9.05 6.91 1.54
N LEU A 5 8.40 5.80 1.93
CA LEU A 5 7.21 5.86 2.77
C LEU A 5 7.53 6.35 4.20
N GLU A 6 8.64 5.88 4.78
CA GLU A 6 9.11 6.32 6.09
C GLU A 6 9.43 7.82 6.08
N ALA A 7 10.17 8.29 5.05
CA ALA A 7 10.47 9.71 4.88
C ALA A 7 9.21 10.57 4.64
N LEU A 8 8.20 10.05 3.94
CA LEU A 8 6.90 10.73 3.80
C LEU A 8 6.13 10.82 5.13
N GLU A 9 6.20 9.78 5.97
CA GLU A 9 5.59 9.81 7.30
C GLU A 9 6.28 10.83 8.21
N GLU A 10 7.61 11.03 8.08
CA GLU A 10 8.37 12.07 8.81
C GLU A 10 7.97 13.49 8.39
N VAL A 11 7.71 13.70 7.10
CA VAL A 11 7.19 15.00 6.58
C VAL A 11 5.76 15.27 7.07
N GLY A 12 4.96 14.22 7.33
CA GLY A 12 3.59 14.33 7.80
C GLY A 12 2.66 15.02 6.79
N ASP A 13 1.77 15.89 7.27
CA ASP A 13 0.82 16.61 6.40
C ASP A 13 1.49 17.66 5.49
N GLY A 14 2.80 17.88 5.66
CA GLY A 14 3.57 18.84 4.90
C GLY A 14 3.18 20.31 5.19
N GLY A 15 3.64 21.20 4.33
CA GLY A 15 3.29 22.62 4.40
C GLY A 15 4.49 23.49 4.76
N PRO A 16 4.27 24.82 4.95
CA PRO A 16 5.36 25.77 5.16
C PRO A 16 6.09 25.61 6.51
N ASP A 17 5.48 24.90 7.46
CA ASP A 17 6.05 24.63 8.78
C ASP A 17 6.66 23.23 8.90
N ALA A 18 6.70 22.46 7.80
CA ALA A 18 7.30 21.13 7.80
C ALA A 18 8.82 21.24 7.96
N ASP A 19 9.39 20.27 8.68
CA ASP A 19 10.82 20.23 8.98
C ASP A 19 11.64 20.11 7.69
N ALA A 20 12.59 21.03 7.52
CA ALA A 20 13.51 21.03 6.37
C ALA A 20 14.41 19.79 6.33
N GLU A 21 14.73 19.19 7.49
CA GLU A 21 15.50 17.96 7.61
C GLU A 21 14.70 16.76 7.07
N ALA A 22 13.40 16.67 7.41
CA ALA A 22 12.50 15.64 6.90
C ALA A 22 12.35 15.72 5.36
N TYR A 23 12.26 16.93 4.80
CA TYR A 23 12.27 17.09 3.34
C TYR A 23 13.61 16.72 2.69
N GLY A 24 14.74 16.98 3.38
CA GLY A 24 16.06 16.55 2.92
C GLY A 24 16.17 15.02 2.85
N HIS A 25 15.66 14.33 3.86
CA HIS A 25 15.59 12.87 3.88
C HIS A 25 14.69 12.35 2.74
N LEU A 26 13.51 12.93 2.55
CA LEU A 26 12.63 12.55 1.44
C LEU A 26 13.28 12.78 0.07
N GLU A 27 14.04 13.86 -0.13
CA GLU A 27 14.78 14.14 -1.37
C GLU A 27 15.80 13.03 -1.65
N GLU A 28 16.55 12.57 -0.63
CA GLU A 28 17.53 11.49 -0.73
C GLU A 28 16.85 10.18 -1.16
N GLU A 29 15.78 9.79 -0.47
CA GLU A 29 15.04 8.55 -0.76
C GLU A 29 14.37 8.55 -2.14
N LEU A 30 13.85 9.71 -2.58
CA LEU A 30 13.35 9.87 -3.94
C LEU A 30 14.47 9.77 -4.98
N GLY A 31 15.67 10.26 -4.66
CA GLY A 31 16.86 10.11 -5.48
C GLY A 31 17.23 8.64 -5.68
N ASP A 32 17.23 7.85 -4.63
CA ASP A 32 17.47 6.40 -4.68
C ASP A 32 16.42 5.65 -5.49
N LEU A 33 15.15 6.02 -5.34
CA LEU A 33 14.08 5.45 -6.17
C LEU A 33 14.27 5.80 -7.65
N LEU A 34 14.62 7.04 -7.97
CA LEU A 34 14.91 7.50 -9.33
C LEU A 34 16.12 6.75 -9.92
N PHE A 35 17.17 6.54 -9.11
CA PHE A 35 18.33 5.75 -9.51
C PHE A 35 17.92 4.33 -9.93
N GLN A 36 17.06 3.66 -9.17
CA GLN A 36 16.58 2.32 -9.52
C GLN A 36 15.81 2.32 -10.86
N ILE A 37 14.99 3.35 -11.09
CA ILE A 37 14.25 3.48 -12.36
C ILE A 37 15.24 3.63 -13.54
N VAL A 38 16.20 4.54 -13.44
CA VAL A 38 17.18 4.78 -14.48
C VAL A 38 18.07 3.56 -14.73
N PHE A 39 18.54 2.93 -13.65
CA PHE A 39 19.39 1.73 -13.72
C PHE A 39 18.68 0.56 -14.43
N HIS A 40 17.48 0.21 -14.01
CA HIS A 40 16.74 -0.88 -14.65
C HIS A 40 16.33 -0.55 -16.10
N THR A 41 16.07 0.72 -16.38
CA THR A 41 15.79 1.16 -17.75
C THR A 41 17.03 1.06 -18.64
N ALA A 42 18.23 1.35 -18.14
CA ALA A 42 19.47 1.17 -18.88
C ALA A 42 19.69 -0.31 -19.23
N LEU A 43 19.48 -1.24 -18.28
CA LEU A 43 19.55 -2.67 -18.55
C LEU A 43 18.52 -3.13 -19.59
N ALA A 44 17.30 -2.59 -19.54
CA ALA A 44 16.26 -2.90 -20.53
C ALA A 44 16.62 -2.38 -21.92
N THR A 45 17.25 -1.21 -22.01
CA THR A 45 17.74 -0.61 -23.26
C THR A 45 18.86 -1.46 -23.86
N GLU A 46 19.81 -1.94 -23.05
CA GLU A 46 20.86 -2.86 -23.50
C GLU A 46 20.28 -4.18 -24.01
N ALA A 47 19.20 -4.65 -23.40
CA ALA A 47 18.47 -5.83 -23.85
C ALA A 47 17.57 -5.59 -25.09
N GLY A 48 17.49 -4.35 -25.59
CA GLY A 48 16.62 -3.97 -26.72
C GLY A 48 15.13 -4.04 -26.42
N ALA A 49 14.72 -3.95 -25.14
CA ALA A 49 13.32 -4.11 -24.71
C ALA A 49 12.56 -2.78 -24.71
N PHE A 50 13.05 -1.78 -23.97
CA PHE A 50 12.47 -0.42 -23.87
C PHE A 50 13.49 0.55 -23.30
N ASP A 51 13.25 1.84 -23.45
CA ASP A 51 14.07 2.93 -22.91
C ASP A 51 13.34 3.80 -21.88
N LEU A 52 14.02 4.80 -21.32
CA LEU A 52 13.44 5.71 -20.34
C LEU A 52 12.30 6.55 -20.94
N ALA A 53 12.37 6.88 -22.23
CA ALA A 53 11.31 7.64 -22.89
C ALA A 53 10.03 6.78 -23.01
N ASP A 54 10.16 5.48 -23.23
CA ASP A 54 9.02 4.56 -23.24
C ASP A 54 8.35 4.44 -21.86
N VAL A 55 9.16 4.37 -20.79
CA VAL A 55 8.65 4.39 -19.42
C VAL A 55 7.90 5.68 -19.12
N ALA A 56 8.48 6.83 -19.47
CA ALA A 56 7.88 8.14 -19.26
C ALA A 56 6.58 8.30 -20.06
N ARG A 57 6.59 7.88 -21.34
CA ARG A 57 5.41 7.89 -22.22
C ARG A 57 4.30 7.02 -21.65
N GLY A 58 4.60 5.80 -21.20
CA GLY A 58 3.60 4.89 -20.63
C GLY A 58 2.95 5.45 -19.35
N VAL A 59 3.70 6.17 -18.50
CA VAL A 59 3.13 6.86 -17.34
C VAL A 59 2.27 8.04 -17.79
N HIS A 60 2.75 8.87 -18.73
CA HIS A 60 2.02 10.01 -19.25
C HIS A 60 0.66 9.60 -19.85
N GLU A 61 0.67 8.64 -20.77
CA GLU A 61 -0.55 8.14 -21.42
C GLU A 61 -1.56 7.60 -20.38
N LYS A 62 -1.06 6.84 -19.41
CA LYS A 62 -1.88 6.32 -18.31
C LYS A 62 -2.51 7.43 -17.47
N LEU A 63 -1.76 8.47 -17.13
CA LEU A 63 -2.27 9.60 -16.34
C LEU A 63 -3.31 10.39 -17.13
N VAL A 64 -3.03 10.72 -18.39
CA VAL A 64 -3.98 11.44 -19.26
C VAL A 64 -5.28 10.65 -19.41
N HIS A 65 -5.17 9.35 -19.70
CA HIS A 65 -6.35 8.50 -19.91
C HIS A 65 -7.21 8.34 -18.65
N ARG A 66 -6.58 8.29 -17.47
CA ARG A 66 -7.30 8.09 -16.19
C ARG A 66 -7.81 9.38 -15.53
N HIS A 67 -7.47 10.54 -16.10
CA HIS A 67 -7.93 11.83 -15.62
C HIS A 67 -8.69 12.60 -16.71
N PRO A 68 -9.79 12.01 -17.27
CA PRO A 68 -10.55 12.65 -18.35
C PRO A 68 -11.25 13.94 -17.90
N HIS A 69 -11.40 14.15 -16.59
CA HIS A 69 -11.89 15.41 -16.02
C HIS A 69 -10.84 16.53 -16.04
N VAL A 70 -9.56 16.22 -16.22
CA VAL A 70 -8.46 17.20 -16.34
C VAL A 70 -8.08 17.40 -17.81
N PHE A 71 -7.97 16.31 -18.58
CA PHE A 71 -7.43 16.30 -19.94
C PHE A 71 -8.51 16.10 -21.02
N GLY A 72 -9.76 15.87 -20.64
CA GLY A 72 -10.89 15.62 -21.52
C GLY A 72 -12.10 16.52 -21.18
N THR A 73 -13.29 16.00 -21.46
CA THR A 73 -14.57 16.73 -21.32
C THR A 73 -15.49 16.15 -20.25
N VAL A 74 -14.99 15.23 -19.43
CA VAL A 74 -15.80 14.60 -18.36
C VAL A 74 -15.90 15.58 -17.20
N GLU A 75 -17.13 15.95 -16.85
CA GLU A 75 -17.41 16.73 -15.65
C GLU A 75 -17.55 15.80 -14.43
N VAL A 76 -17.04 16.22 -13.28
CA VAL A 76 -17.12 15.51 -12.00
C VAL A 76 -17.56 16.47 -10.92
N ASP A 77 -18.46 16.01 -10.05
CA ASP A 77 -19.03 16.85 -8.98
C ASP A 77 -18.22 16.83 -7.68
N GLY A 78 -17.18 15.98 -7.61
CA GLY A 78 -16.32 15.86 -6.41
C GLY A 78 -15.24 14.80 -6.50
N ALA A 79 -14.48 14.66 -5.42
CA ALA A 79 -13.37 13.71 -5.33
C ALA A 79 -13.83 12.25 -5.46
N ASP A 80 -15.01 11.91 -4.96
CA ASP A 80 -15.56 10.55 -5.03
C ASP A 80 -15.86 10.13 -6.47
N ASP A 81 -16.36 11.05 -7.31
CA ASP A 81 -16.59 10.79 -8.72
C ASP A 81 -15.29 10.61 -9.50
N VAL A 82 -14.24 11.36 -9.15
CA VAL A 82 -12.89 11.18 -9.71
C VAL A 82 -12.39 9.77 -9.42
N VAL A 83 -12.51 9.29 -8.18
CA VAL A 83 -12.07 7.95 -7.76
C VAL A 83 -12.90 6.87 -8.46
N ALA A 84 -14.21 7.02 -8.53
CA ALA A 84 -15.10 6.06 -9.19
C ALA A 84 -14.79 5.93 -10.70
N ASN A 85 -14.61 7.06 -11.39
CA ASN A 85 -14.23 7.09 -12.80
C ASN A 85 -12.86 6.47 -13.03
N TRP A 86 -11.88 6.77 -12.19
CA TRP A 86 -10.53 6.20 -12.26
C TRP A 86 -10.53 4.68 -12.09
N GLU A 87 -11.30 4.16 -11.12
CA GLU A 87 -11.45 2.71 -10.92
C GLU A 87 -12.17 2.04 -12.09
N ALA A 88 -13.20 2.66 -12.67
CA ALA A 88 -13.92 2.15 -13.84
C ALA A 88 -13.00 2.05 -15.07
N ILE A 89 -12.24 3.12 -15.36
CA ILE A 89 -11.29 3.17 -16.47
C ILE A 89 -10.20 2.10 -16.27
N LYS A 90 -9.62 2.02 -15.08
CA LYS A 90 -8.61 1.03 -14.72
C LYS A 90 -9.10 -0.42 -14.86
N LYS A 91 -10.38 -0.65 -14.62
CA LYS A 91 -11.01 -1.96 -14.82
C LYS A 91 -11.14 -2.29 -16.30
N ALA A 92 -11.52 -1.32 -17.13
CA ALA A 92 -11.71 -1.49 -18.57
C ALA A 92 -10.39 -1.70 -19.33
N GLU A 93 -9.29 -0.99 -18.93
CA GLU A 93 -7.99 -1.04 -19.62
C GLU A 93 -7.33 -2.42 -19.64
N LYS A 94 -7.61 -3.28 -18.68
CA LYS A 94 -6.74 -4.44 -18.43
C LYS A 94 -7.28 -5.78 -18.94
N GLY A 95 -8.49 -5.83 -19.57
CA GLY A 95 -9.05 -7.06 -20.14
C GLY A 95 -8.93 -8.27 -19.19
N ARG A 96 -9.16 -8.06 -17.89
CA ARG A 96 -8.88 -9.04 -16.85
C ARG A 96 -10.00 -10.06 -16.76
N ASP A 97 -9.66 -11.33 -16.73
CA ASP A 97 -10.61 -12.43 -16.55
C ASP A 97 -11.12 -12.48 -15.10
N SER A 98 -10.32 -11.99 -14.15
CA SER A 98 -10.68 -11.92 -12.73
C SER A 98 -10.44 -10.52 -12.12
N VAL A 99 -11.28 -10.14 -11.16
CA VAL A 99 -11.08 -8.92 -10.36
C VAL A 99 -9.79 -8.98 -9.52
N PHE A 100 -9.30 -10.18 -9.25
CA PHE A 100 -8.06 -10.40 -8.49
C PHE A 100 -6.81 -10.21 -9.35
N ASP A 101 -6.95 -10.24 -10.69
CA ASP A 101 -5.83 -10.01 -11.58
C ASP A 101 -5.23 -8.62 -11.36
N GLY A 102 -3.90 -8.61 -11.24
CA GLY A 102 -3.12 -7.39 -11.03
C GLY A 102 -3.09 -6.90 -9.59
N ILE A 103 -3.41 -7.76 -8.61
CA ILE A 103 -2.88 -7.62 -7.26
C ILE A 103 -1.45 -8.16 -7.30
N PRO A 104 -0.41 -7.31 -7.10
CA PRO A 104 0.96 -7.82 -7.13
C PRO A 104 1.20 -8.80 -5.98
N SER A 105 1.76 -9.96 -6.29
CA SER A 105 2.03 -11.02 -5.29
C SER A 105 3.12 -10.63 -4.28
N HIS A 106 3.94 -9.63 -4.61
CA HIS A 106 5.06 -9.16 -3.78
C HIS A 106 4.69 -7.98 -2.87
N LEU A 107 3.41 -7.64 -2.75
CA LEU A 107 2.98 -6.65 -1.77
C LEU A 107 3.26 -7.16 -0.34
N PRO A 108 3.47 -6.24 0.64
CA PRO A 108 3.43 -6.60 2.05
C PRO A 108 2.18 -7.41 2.38
N ALA A 109 2.30 -8.38 3.24
CA ALA A 109 1.27 -9.40 3.45
C ALA A 109 -0.08 -8.79 3.87
N LEU A 110 -0.08 -7.81 4.79
CA LEU A 110 -1.31 -7.17 5.23
C LEU A 110 -1.94 -6.30 4.14
N LEU A 111 -1.11 -5.59 3.36
CA LEU A 111 -1.59 -4.81 2.21
C LEU A 111 -2.15 -5.72 1.11
N TYR A 112 -1.50 -6.87 0.85
CA TYR A 112 -2.01 -7.88 -0.06
C TYR A 112 -3.38 -8.40 0.40
N ALA A 113 -3.48 -8.80 1.68
CA ALA A 113 -4.72 -9.27 2.28
C ALA A 113 -5.84 -8.23 2.23
N LEU A 114 -5.53 -6.94 2.51
CA LEU A 114 -6.48 -5.84 2.40
C LEU A 114 -7.03 -5.69 0.97
N LYS A 115 -6.16 -5.76 -0.04
CA LYS A 115 -6.57 -5.66 -1.45
C LYS A 115 -7.41 -6.86 -1.89
N VAL A 116 -7.04 -8.07 -1.46
CA VAL A 116 -7.81 -9.29 -1.72
C VAL A 116 -9.18 -9.19 -1.05
N HIS A 117 -9.23 -8.82 0.24
CA HIS A 117 -10.48 -8.67 1.00
C HIS A 117 -11.41 -7.63 0.35
N LYS A 118 -10.91 -6.44 -0.01
CA LYS A 118 -11.69 -5.40 -0.69
C LYS A 118 -12.32 -5.91 -2.00
N LYS A 119 -11.57 -6.69 -2.79
CA LYS A 119 -12.05 -7.23 -4.06
C LYS A 119 -13.01 -8.40 -3.86
N ALA A 120 -12.76 -9.28 -2.89
CA ALA A 120 -13.63 -10.38 -2.53
C ALA A 120 -15.00 -9.86 -2.06
N ASP A 121 -15.01 -8.84 -1.22
CA ASP A 121 -16.23 -8.20 -0.76
C ASP A 121 -17.08 -7.63 -1.89
N GLY A 122 -16.44 -7.05 -2.92
CA GLY A 122 -17.13 -6.51 -4.10
C GLY A 122 -17.77 -7.58 -5.02
N VAL A 123 -17.29 -8.83 -5.00
CA VAL A 123 -17.81 -9.91 -5.88
C VAL A 123 -18.55 -11.02 -5.13
N ALA A 124 -18.23 -11.23 -3.87
CA ALA A 124 -18.80 -12.27 -3.04
C ALA A 124 -18.87 -11.83 -1.56
N PRO A 125 -19.73 -10.86 -1.20
CA PRO A 125 -19.81 -10.32 0.16
C PRO A 125 -20.10 -11.41 1.22
N SER A 126 -20.76 -12.50 0.83
CA SER A 126 -21.00 -13.63 1.73
C SER A 126 -19.74 -14.35 2.19
N LEU A 127 -18.68 -14.35 1.38
CA LEU A 127 -17.39 -14.93 1.77
C LEU A 127 -16.68 -14.08 2.81
N THR A 128 -16.69 -12.76 2.65
CA THR A 128 -16.07 -11.84 3.61
C THR A 128 -16.85 -11.77 4.91
N ALA A 129 -18.18 -11.82 4.84
CA ALA A 129 -19.05 -11.90 6.02
C ALA A 129 -18.94 -13.23 6.78
N ALA A 130 -18.48 -14.30 6.14
CA ALA A 130 -18.24 -15.60 6.77
C ALA A 130 -16.87 -15.71 7.46
N LEU A 131 -15.99 -14.69 7.32
CA LEU A 131 -14.73 -14.68 8.06
C LEU A 131 -14.97 -14.69 9.57
N PRO A 132 -14.10 -15.38 10.35
CA PRO A 132 -14.23 -15.37 11.80
C PRO A 132 -14.09 -13.95 12.35
N THR A 133 -14.85 -13.64 13.39
CA THR A 133 -14.59 -12.40 14.13
C THR A 133 -13.18 -12.42 14.73
N PRO A 134 -12.55 -11.26 14.98
CA PRO A 134 -11.20 -11.23 15.58
C PRO A 134 -11.12 -12.02 16.89
N LEU A 135 -12.15 -11.95 17.73
CA LEU A 135 -12.20 -12.72 18.98
C LEU A 135 -12.23 -14.23 18.74
N ALA A 136 -13.06 -14.71 17.82
CA ALA A 136 -13.12 -16.13 17.49
C ALA A 136 -11.79 -16.63 16.86
N ALA A 137 -11.17 -15.82 16.02
CA ALA A 137 -9.88 -16.13 15.43
C ALA A 137 -8.75 -16.20 16.47
N VAL A 138 -8.72 -15.30 17.46
CA VAL A 138 -7.78 -15.36 18.60
C VAL A 138 -7.99 -16.65 19.39
N GLN A 139 -9.23 -17.01 19.72
CA GLN A 139 -9.54 -18.23 20.49
C GLN A 139 -9.09 -19.50 19.73
N ALA A 140 -9.32 -19.56 18.42
CA ALA A 140 -8.88 -20.67 17.59
C ALA A 140 -7.35 -20.79 17.56
N ALA A 141 -6.64 -19.67 17.33
CA ALA A 141 -5.18 -19.64 17.32
C ALA A 141 -4.55 -20.00 18.68
N GLN A 142 -5.21 -19.65 19.79
CA GLN A 142 -4.76 -20.03 21.14
C GLN A 142 -4.98 -21.53 21.44
N ALA A 143 -6.02 -22.12 20.88
CA ALA A 143 -6.35 -23.54 21.10
C ALA A 143 -5.38 -24.49 20.39
N GLY A 144 -4.82 -24.09 19.22
CA GLY A 144 -3.88 -24.85 18.44
C GLY A 144 -3.24 -23.96 17.38
N PRO A 145 -2.11 -23.28 17.70
CA PRO A 145 -1.46 -22.37 16.77
C PRO A 145 -0.82 -23.15 15.61
N ASP A 146 -1.31 -22.91 14.41
CA ASP A 146 -0.78 -23.39 13.15
C ASP A 146 -0.88 -22.29 12.07
N ASP A 147 -0.39 -22.55 10.88
CA ASP A 147 -0.39 -21.57 9.79
C ASP A 147 -1.83 -21.12 9.44
N ASP A 148 -2.80 -22.03 9.48
CA ASP A 148 -4.18 -21.72 9.12
C ASP A 148 -4.85 -20.85 10.18
N SER A 149 -4.71 -21.18 11.45
CA SER A 149 -5.33 -20.44 12.56
C SER A 149 -4.70 -19.05 12.74
N VAL A 150 -3.37 -18.95 12.60
CA VAL A 150 -2.66 -17.66 12.62
C VAL A 150 -2.99 -16.84 11.37
N GLY A 151 -3.05 -17.46 10.20
CA GLY A 151 -3.48 -16.80 8.96
C GLY A 151 -4.89 -16.26 9.04
N ALA A 152 -5.84 -17.03 9.61
CA ALA A 152 -7.22 -16.59 9.84
C ALA A 152 -7.30 -15.41 10.82
N LEU A 153 -6.48 -15.42 11.88
CA LEU A 153 -6.38 -14.31 12.82
C LEU A 153 -5.89 -13.03 12.15
N LEU A 154 -4.82 -13.10 11.35
CA LEU A 154 -4.29 -11.95 10.63
C LEU A 154 -5.31 -11.41 9.61
N LEU A 155 -6.02 -12.29 8.90
CA LEU A 155 -7.05 -11.86 7.96
C LEU A 155 -8.25 -11.21 8.68
N ALA A 156 -8.67 -11.72 9.83
CA ALA A 156 -9.71 -11.12 10.66
C ALA A 156 -9.29 -9.72 11.18
N ALA A 157 -8.01 -9.55 11.53
CA ALA A 157 -7.47 -8.23 11.91
C ALA A 157 -7.49 -7.25 10.73
N VAL A 158 -7.16 -7.69 9.51
CA VAL A 158 -7.26 -6.88 8.28
C VAL A 158 -8.72 -6.50 7.99
N ALA A 159 -9.67 -7.41 8.18
CA ALA A 159 -11.10 -7.12 8.01
C ALA A 159 -11.58 -6.04 8.99
N LEU A 160 -11.20 -6.16 10.27
CA LEU A 160 -11.51 -5.16 11.30
C LEU A 160 -10.87 -3.79 10.98
N ALA A 161 -9.61 -3.77 10.58
CA ALA A 161 -8.92 -2.53 10.20
C ALA A 161 -9.65 -1.82 9.04
N ARG A 162 -10.09 -2.59 8.03
CA ARG A 162 -10.87 -2.06 6.90
C ARG A 162 -12.21 -1.47 7.35
N GLU A 163 -12.95 -2.13 8.25
CA GLU A 163 -14.21 -1.62 8.80
C GLU A 163 -14.02 -0.30 9.57
N ALA A 164 -12.85 -0.13 10.20
CA ALA A 164 -12.47 1.08 10.91
C ALA A 164 -11.81 2.16 10.04
N ASP A 165 -11.70 1.93 8.72
CA ASP A 165 -10.97 2.79 7.76
C ASP A 165 -9.50 3.02 8.16
N VAL A 166 -8.85 1.99 8.69
CA VAL A 166 -7.44 1.98 9.12
C VAL A 166 -6.63 1.13 8.14
N ASP A 167 -5.48 1.65 7.67
CA ASP A 167 -4.53 0.85 6.90
C ASP A 167 -3.80 -0.13 7.82
N PRO A 168 -3.97 -1.47 7.65
CA PRO A 168 -3.40 -2.44 8.57
C PRO A 168 -1.87 -2.55 8.48
N GLU A 169 -1.28 -2.27 7.32
CA GLU A 169 0.17 -2.31 7.13
C GLU A 169 0.82 -1.15 7.90
N THR A 170 0.35 0.07 7.71
CA THR A 170 0.81 1.27 8.42
C THR A 170 0.58 1.13 9.94
N ALA A 171 -0.59 0.64 10.35
CA ALA A 171 -0.90 0.45 11.76
C ALA A 171 0.06 -0.53 12.45
N LEU A 172 0.38 -1.66 11.80
CA LEU A 172 1.32 -2.64 12.35
C LEU A 172 2.76 -2.11 12.36
N ARG A 173 3.21 -1.40 11.30
CA ARG A 173 4.52 -0.74 11.26
C ARG A 173 4.68 0.23 12.41
N GLY A 174 3.71 1.11 12.62
CA GLY A 174 3.72 2.05 13.73
C GLY A 174 3.74 1.37 15.10
N ALA A 175 3.01 0.26 15.27
CA ALA A 175 3.05 -0.52 16.51
C ALA A 175 4.42 -1.17 16.73
N ALA A 176 5.03 -1.73 15.69
CA ALA A 176 6.36 -2.33 15.74
C ALA A 176 7.44 -1.28 16.02
N ALA A 177 7.36 -0.10 15.40
CA ALA A 177 8.26 1.01 15.68
C ALA A 177 8.21 1.43 17.15
N ARG A 178 7.02 1.61 17.71
CA ARG A 178 6.85 1.91 19.14
C ARG A 178 7.43 0.83 20.06
N LEU A 179 7.33 -0.44 19.68
CA LEU A 179 7.95 -1.53 20.44
C LEU A 179 9.47 -1.46 20.38
N ARG A 180 10.03 -1.25 19.18
CA ARG A 180 11.47 -1.04 18.95
C ARG A 180 12.00 0.10 19.81
N ASP A 181 11.32 1.24 19.82
CA ASP A 181 11.78 2.43 20.54
C ASP A 181 11.76 2.24 22.05
N ARG A 182 10.75 1.53 22.58
CA ARG A 182 10.71 1.11 23.97
C ARG A 182 11.87 0.15 24.32
N ALA A 183 12.19 -0.80 23.46
CA ALA A 183 13.30 -1.72 23.65
C ALA A 183 14.63 -0.95 23.67
N ARG A 184 14.86 -0.04 22.71
CA ARG A 184 16.04 0.83 22.67
C ARG A 184 16.20 1.67 23.94
N ALA A 185 15.10 2.23 24.45
CA ALA A 185 15.13 3.02 25.69
C ALA A 185 15.58 2.18 26.91
N ILE A 186 15.26 0.89 26.93
CA ILE A 186 15.73 -0.04 27.97
C ILE A 186 17.22 -0.36 27.79
N GLU A 187 17.68 -0.59 26.54
CA GLU A 187 19.08 -0.86 26.25
C GLU A 187 20.02 0.30 26.61
N THR A 188 19.56 1.55 26.39
CA THR A 188 20.36 2.76 26.63
C THR A 188 20.12 3.39 27.98
N GLY A 189 19.17 2.90 28.76
CA GLY A 189 18.88 3.34 30.11
C GLY A 189 19.93 2.93 31.14
N PRO A 190 19.98 3.56 32.33
CA PRO A 190 20.87 3.13 33.40
C PRO A 190 20.53 1.68 33.78
N PRO A 191 21.55 0.85 34.14
CA PRO A 191 21.31 -0.52 34.55
C PRO A 191 20.28 -0.56 35.71
N PRO A 192 19.41 -1.55 35.75
CA PRO A 192 18.46 -1.68 36.86
C PRO A 192 19.20 -1.78 38.19
N PRO A 193 18.66 -1.20 39.28
CA PRO A 193 19.27 -1.16 40.59
C PRO A 193 19.51 -2.56 41.18
#